data_58400a16f7fa9f44af371389485b6aca
#
_entry.id   58400a16f7fa9f44af371389485b6aca
#
_cell.length_a   1.000
_cell.length_b   1.000
_cell.length_c   1.000
_cell.angle_alpha   90.00
_cell.angle_beta   90.00
_cell.angle_gamma   90.00
#
_symmetry.space_group_name_H-M   'P 1'
#
loop_
_entity.id
_entity.type
_entity.pdbx_description
1 polymer ?
#
loop_
_entity_poly.entity_id
_entity_poly.type
_entity_poly.pdbx_seq_one_letter_code
_entity_poly.pdbx_strand_id
1 'polypeptide(L)'
;FDAQQLDWGDGARRLDTGTPPVMEAYIARAGMAWMRELGLAAIADWDAHLGLHTVRGALARGLEVLGPIDEPRAPMTAIACTDSHAVEAALRERGIIASARGPAIRLAPHFYNTTDDVNQALDALADVMESAP
;
A
#
# COMPACT_ATOMS: atom_id res chain seq x y z
N PHE A 1 11.36 40.15 11.91
CA PHE A 1 10.27 39.29 11.44
C PHE A 1 9.14 40.17 10.97
N ASP A 2 8.91 40.22 9.66
CA ASP A 2 7.77 40.95 9.08
C ASP A 2 6.64 39.95 8.81
N ALA A 3 5.54 40.04 9.56
CA ALA A 3 4.42 39.13 9.41
C ALA A 3 3.60 39.34 8.12
N GLN A 4 3.89 40.40 7.37
CA GLN A 4 3.21 40.72 6.10
C GLN A 4 4.01 40.31 4.88
N GLN A 5 5.27 39.88 5.05
CA GLN A 5 6.14 39.43 3.98
C GLN A 5 6.63 38.02 4.25
N LEU A 6 6.40 37.13 3.27
CA LEU A 6 6.82 35.73 3.33
C LEU A 6 8.17 35.57 2.61
N ASP A 7 9.23 35.40 3.38
CA ASP A 7 10.55 35.05 2.86
C ASP A 7 10.70 33.54 2.77
N TRP A 8 10.79 33.04 1.55
CA TRP A 8 10.96 31.62 1.31
C TRP A 8 12.40 31.18 1.50
N GLY A 9 12.61 30.11 2.27
CA GLY A 9 13.92 29.47 2.38
C GLY A 9 14.33 28.80 1.05
N ASP A 10 15.63 28.58 0.89
CA ASP A 10 16.20 27.93 -0.29
C ASP A 10 15.91 26.42 -0.31
N GLY A 11 15.61 25.89 -1.51
CA GLY A 11 15.42 24.46 -1.74
C GLY A 11 14.29 23.87 -0.88
N ALA A 12 14.52 22.70 -0.29
CA ALA A 12 13.53 21.99 0.53
C ALA A 12 13.23 22.71 1.86
N ARG A 13 14.11 23.60 2.34
CA ARG A 13 13.90 24.35 3.58
C ARG A 13 12.66 25.25 3.57
N ARG A 14 12.19 25.65 2.40
CA ARG A 14 10.93 26.41 2.26
C ARG A 14 9.69 25.63 2.71
N LEU A 15 9.80 24.29 2.86
CA LEU A 15 8.73 23.42 3.31
C LEU A 15 8.78 23.14 4.82
N ASP A 16 9.80 23.66 5.51
CA ASP A 16 9.94 23.48 6.97
C ASP A 16 8.88 24.34 7.68
N THR A 17 8.00 23.66 8.40
CA THR A 17 6.90 24.29 9.15
C THR A 17 7.24 24.54 10.63
N GLY A 18 8.45 24.19 11.05
CA GLY A 18 8.90 24.34 12.44
C GLY A 18 10.17 23.54 12.73
N THR A 19 10.37 23.20 13.98
CA THR A 19 11.51 22.38 14.40
C THR A 19 11.48 21.02 13.69
N PRO A 20 12.57 20.62 13.00
CA PRO A 20 12.59 19.34 12.29
C PRO A 20 12.45 18.17 13.27
N PRO A 21 11.74 17.09 12.88
CA PRO A 21 11.52 15.90 13.70
C PRO A 21 12.80 15.06 13.76
N VAL A 22 13.77 15.47 14.60
CA VAL A 22 15.10 14.90 14.63
C VAL A 22 15.09 13.43 15.07
N MET A 23 14.28 13.08 16.06
CA MET A 23 14.18 11.70 16.55
C MET A 23 13.63 10.77 15.48
N GLU A 24 12.60 11.19 14.78
CA GLU A 24 11.97 10.45 13.67
C GLU A 24 12.96 10.23 12.52
N ALA A 25 13.80 11.23 12.22
CA ALA A 25 14.86 11.09 11.22
C ALA A 25 15.91 10.05 11.62
N TYR A 26 16.27 9.98 12.90
CA TYR A 26 17.17 8.93 13.41
C TYR A 26 16.54 7.54 13.32
N ILE A 27 15.28 7.39 13.68
CA ILE A 27 14.53 6.12 13.58
C ILE A 27 14.44 5.67 12.11
N ALA A 28 14.07 6.59 11.22
CA ALA A 28 13.95 6.30 9.78
C ALA A 28 15.27 5.85 9.15
N ARG A 29 16.43 6.35 9.64
CA ARG A 29 17.75 5.97 9.11
C ARG A 29 18.01 4.47 9.16
N ALA A 30 17.56 3.77 10.19
CA ALA A 30 17.76 2.33 10.33
C ALA A 30 17.02 1.56 9.22
N GLY A 31 15.75 1.88 8.99
CA GLY A 31 14.95 1.28 7.90
C GLY A 31 15.51 1.63 6.52
N MET A 32 15.89 2.89 6.29
CA MET A 32 16.49 3.32 5.02
C MET A 32 17.84 2.65 4.74
N ALA A 33 18.68 2.43 5.78
CA ALA A 33 19.94 1.72 5.62
C ALA A 33 19.70 0.27 5.18
N TRP A 34 18.76 -0.39 5.80
CA TRP A 34 18.37 -1.76 5.47
C TRP A 34 17.83 -1.88 4.03
N MET A 35 16.91 -0.98 3.62
CA MET A 35 16.41 -0.96 2.24
C MET A 35 17.52 -0.73 1.21
N ARG A 36 18.50 0.13 1.53
CA ARG A 36 19.67 0.35 0.66
C ARG A 36 20.58 -0.88 0.56
N GLU A 37 20.73 -1.62 1.65
CA GLU A 37 21.50 -2.86 1.68
C GLU A 37 20.83 -3.97 0.84
N LEU A 38 19.51 -4.09 0.90
CA LEU A 38 18.72 -5.01 0.07
C LEU A 38 18.74 -4.63 -1.42
N GLY A 39 18.89 -3.33 -1.72
CA GLY A 39 18.89 -2.78 -3.07
C GLY A 39 17.49 -2.32 -3.51
N LEU A 40 17.36 -1.01 -3.73
CA LEU A 40 16.07 -0.40 -4.12
C LEU A 40 15.51 -0.93 -5.44
N ALA A 41 16.37 -1.28 -6.40
CA ALA A 41 15.94 -1.86 -7.67
C ALA A 41 15.30 -3.24 -7.46
N ALA A 42 15.94 -4.12 -6.67
CA ALA A 42 15.40 -5.44 -6.36
C ALA A 42 14.06 -5.36 -5.61
N ILE A 43 13.92 -4.41 -4.67
CA ILE A 43 12.66 -4.14 -3.99
C ILE A 43 11.59 -3.70 -4.99
N ALA A 44 11.90 -2.77 -5.89
CA ALA A 44 10.96 -2.25 -6.89
C ALA A 44 10.49 -3.35 -7.86
N ASP A 45 11.41 -4.19 -8.33
CA ASP A 45 11.11 -5.30 -9.23
C ASP A 45 10.19 -6.34 -8.54
N TRP A 46 10.47 -6.67 -7.27
CA TRP A 46 9.63 -7.59 -6.51
C TRP A 46 8.25 -7.00 -6.20
N ASP A 47 8.18 -5.73 -5.82
CA ASP A 47 6.92 -5.03 -5.56
C ASP A 47 6.06 -4.95 -6.84
N ALA A 48 6.67 -4.69 -8.00
CA ALA A 48 5.97 -4.72 -9.28
C ALA A 48 5.43 -6.13 -9.62
N HIS A 49 6.24 -7.17 -9.35
CA HIS A 49 5.83 -8.57 -9.50
C HIS A 49 4.62 -8.89 -8.61
N LEU A 50 4.65 -8.54 -7.32
CA LEU A 50 3.55 -8.75 -6.38
C LEU A 50 2.29 -7.99 -6.80
N GLY A 51 2.44 -6.75 -7.27
CA GLY A 51 1.32 -5.95 -7.78
C GLY A 51 0.62 -6.60 -8.96
N LEU A 52 1.39 -7.10 -9.93
CA LEU A 52 0.85 -7.79 -11.09
C LEU A 52 0.23 -9.15 -10.70
N HIS A 53 0.86 -9.89 -9.80
CA HIS A 53 0.34 -11.14 -9.25
C HIS A 53 -1.01 -10.91 -8.54
N THR A 54 -1.12 -9.83 -7.74
CA THR A 54 -2.37 -9.45 -7.07
C THR A 54 -3.50 -9.18 -8.07
N VAL A 55 -3.24 -8.41 -9.12
CA VAL A 55 -4.24 -8.11 -10.15
C VAL A 55 -4.69 -9.38 -10.88
N ARG A 56 -3.75 -10.18 -11.36
CA ARG A 56 -4.07 -11.42 -12.09
C ARG A 56 -4.85 -12.40 -11.21
N GLY A 57 -4.41 -12.52 -9.94
CA GLY A 57 -5.07 -13.38 -8.96
C GLY A 57 -6.48 -12.91 -8.60
N ALA A 58 -6.72 -11.59 -8.51
CA ALA A 58 -8.02 -11.00 -8.28
C ALA A 58 -8.97 -11.26 -9.47
N LEU A 59 -8.51 -10.97 -10.69
CA LEU A 59 -9.30 -11.21 -11.91
C LEU A 59 -9.65 -12.69 -12.10
N ALA A 60 -8.70 -13.60 -11.79
CA ALA A 60 -8.95 -15.05 -11.87
C ALA A 60 -10.02 -15.55 -10.88
N ARG A 61 -10.28 -14.81 -9.81
CA ARG A 61 -11.33 -15.06 -8.81
C ARG A 61 -12.61 -14.29 -9.06
N GLY A 62 -12.73 -13.62 -10.23
CA GLY A 62 -13.90 -12.81 -10.58
C GLY A 62 -14.02 -11.51 -9.77
N LEU A 63 -12.97 -11.08 -9.09
CA LEU A 63 -12.96 -9.83 -8.33
C LEU A 63 -12.70 -8.65 -9.27
N GLU A 64 -13.47 -7.57 -9.12
CA GLU A 64 -13.34 -6.36 -9.91
C GLU A 64 -12.17 -5.51 -9.41
N VAL A 65 -11.13 -5.31 -10.25
CA VAL A 65 -10.01 -4.45 -9.96
C VAL A 65 -10.30 -3.03 -10.42
N LEU A 66 -10.15 -2.06 -9.51
CA LEU A 66 -10.31 -0.64 -9.82
C LEU A 66 -8.97 -0.02 -10.24
N GLY A 67 -8.94 0.61 -11.42
CA GLY A 67 -7.78 1.27 -11.97
C GLY A 67 -7.03 0.43 -13.03
N PRO A 68 -5.82 0.86 -13.42
CA PRO A 68 -5.04 0.18 -14.46
C PRO A 68 -4.68 -1.25 -14.05
N ILE A 69 -4.82 -2.18 -14.98
CA ILE A 69 -4.47 -3.60 -14.81
C ILE A 69 -3.15 -3.98 -15.49
N ASP A 70 -2.56 -3.03 -16.23
CA ASP A 70 -1.36 -3.21 -17.01
C ASP A 70 -0.09 -2.72 -16.29
N GLU A 71 1.08 -3.13 -16.79
CA GLU A 71 2.38 -2.63 -16.34
C GLU A 71 2.71 -1.25 -16.98
N PRO A 72 3.55 -0.44 -16.30
CA PRO A 72 4.10 -0.59 -14.96
C PRO A 72 3.12 -0.15 -13.87
N ARG A 73 3.17 -0.81 -12.71
CA ARG A 73 2.27 -0.51 -11.60
C ARG A 73 2.95 -0.56 -10.24
N ALA A 74 2.36 0.17 -9.30
CA ALA A 74 2.68 0.02 -7.88
C ALA A 74 2.11 -1.31 -7.34
N PRO A 75 2.64 -1.84 -6.22
CA PRO A 75 2.15 -3.09 -5.62
C PRO A 75 0.72 -2.97 -5.09
N MET A 76 0.23 -1.76 -4.86
CA MET A 76 -1.10 -1.51 -4.33
C MET A 76 -2.19 -1.78 -5.36
N THR A 77 -3.22 -2.55 -4.97
CA THR A 77 -4.38 -2.87 -5.78
C THR A 77 -5.66 -2.58 -5.00
N ALA A 78 -6.60 -1.86 -5.63
CA ALA A 78 -7.94 -1.62 -5.11
C ALA A 78 -8.92 -2.59 -5.78
N ILE A 79 -9.73 -3.27 -4.97
CA ILE A 79 -10.74 -4.24 -5.42
C ILE A 79 -12.10 -3.74 -4.97
N ALA A 80 -13.04 -3.62 -5.90
CA ALA A 80 -14.39 -3.12 -5.64
C ALA A 80 -15.13 -4.02 -4.65
N CYS A 81 -15.85 -3.42 -3.71
CA CYS A 81 -16.75 -4.12 -2.79
C CYS A 81 -17.85 -3.18 -2.28
N THR A 82 -19.00 -3.72 -1.93
CA THR A 82 -20.18 -2.94 -1.50
C THR A 82 -20.02 -2.36 -0.09
N ASP A 83 -19.51 -3.14 0.85
CA ASP A 83 -19.25 -2.72 2.23
C ASP A 83 -17.78 -2.97 2.58
N SER A 84 -16.92 -2.01 2.23
CA SER A 84 -15.47 -2.14 2.42
C SER A 84 -15.08 -2.25 3.90
N HIS A 85 -15.84 -1.64 4.83
CA HIS A 85 -15.54 -1.71 6.26
C HIS A 85 -15.89 -3.07 6.85
N ALA A 86 -17.02 -3.67 6.44
CA ALA A 86 -17.36 -5.03 6.85
C ALA A 86 -16.34 -6.04 6.28
N VAL A 87 -15.95 -5.89 5.02
CA VAL A 87 -14.91 -6.72 4.39
C VAL A 87 -13.57 -6.57 5.11
N GLU A 88 -13.14 -5.35 5.44
CA GLU A 88 -11.91 -5.10 6.21
C GLU A 88 -11.95 -5.82 7.58
N ALA A 89 -13.07 -5.73 8.30
CA ALA A 89 -13.23 -6.39 9.59
C ALA A 89 -13.15 -7.92 9.47
N ALA A 90 -13.86 -8.50 8.49
CA ALA A 90 -13.86 -9.94 8.25
C ALA A 90 -12.47 -10.49 7.82
N LEU A 91 -11.72 -9.73 7.03
CA LEU A 91 -10.33 -10.08 6.68
C LEU A 91 -9.41 -10.02 7.89
N ARG A 92 -9.59 -9.02 8.76
CA ARG A 92 -8.80 -8.89 10.00
C ARG A 92 -9.02 -10.06 10.96
N GLU A 93 -10.25 -10.58 11.08
CA GLU A 93 -10.55 -11.79 11.85
C GLU A 93 -9.81 -13.03 11.32
N ARG A 94 -9.51 -13.05 10.01
CA ARG A 94 -8.72 -14.10 9.35
C ARG A 94 -7.20 -13.81 9.37
N GLY A 95 -6.75 -12.78 10.11
CA GLY A 95 -5.34 -12.39 10.22
C GLY A 95 -4.80 -11.62 9.02
N ILE A 96 -5.65 -11.14 8.12
CA ILE A 96 -5.26 -10.38 6.93
C ILE A 96 -5.50 -8.89 7.16
N ILE A 97 -4.42 -8.11 7.02
CA ILE A 97 -4.48 -6.65 7.16
C ILE A 97 -4.66 -6.02 5.78
N ALA A 98 -5.84 -5.46 5.54
CA ALA A 98 -6.20 -4.70 4.35
C ALA A 98 -6.75 -3.33 4.77
N SER A 99 -7.11 -2.48 3.84
CA SER A 99 -7.65 -1.16 4.15
C SER A 99 -8.90 -0.84 3.33
N ALA A 100 -10.00 -0.51 4.00
CA ALA A 100 -11.18 0.06 3.37
C ALA A 100 -10.88 1.45 2.77
N ARG A 101 -11.30 1.68 1.54
CA ARG A 101 -11.15 2.95 0.82
C ARG A 101 -12.37 3.21 -0.06
N GLY A 102 -13.34 3.96 0.47
CA GLY A 102 -14.61 4.18 -0.25
C GLY A 102 -15.25 2.85 -0.63
N PRO A 103 -15.64 2.64 -1.91
CA PRO A 103 -16.28 1.41 -2.36
C PRO A 103 -15.26 0.30 -2.72
N ALA A 104 -14.13 0.24 -2.02
CA ALA A 104 -13.07 -0.73 -2.33
C ALA A 104 -12.31 -1.19 -1.09
N ILE A 105 -11.77 -2.40 -1.16
CA ILE A 105 -10.72 -2.87 -0.28
C ILE A 105 -9.36 -2.74 -0.98
N ARG A 106 -8.36 -2.22 -0.28
CA ARG A 106 -7.01 -2.03 -0.79
C ARG A 106 -6.08 -3.09 -0.22
N LEU A 107 -5.48 -3.87 -1.10
CA LEU A 107 -4.34 -4.72 -0.82
C LEU A 107 -3.06 -3.99 -1.21
N ALA A 108 -2.04 -4.01 -0.35
CA ALA A 108 -0.79 -3.31 -0.56
C ALA A 108 0.39 -4.18 -0.09
N PRO A 109 0.68 -5.29 -0.79
CA PRO A 109 1.85 -6.10 -0.48
C PRO A 109 3.13 -5.29 -0.70
N HIS A 110 4.20 -5.69 0.00
CA HIS A 110 5.51 -5.06 -0.12
C HIS A 110 6.60 -6.14 -0.13
N PHE A 111 7.86 -5.75 -0.29
CA PHE A 111 8.99 -6.66 -0.51
C PHE A 111 9.14 -7.79 0.54
N TYR A 112 8.54 -7.67 1.70
CA TYR A 112 8.53 -8.70 2.75
C TYR A 112 7.37 -9.69 2.63
N ASN A 113 6.43 -9.50 1.69
CA ASN A 113 5.37 -10.44 1.40
C ASN A 113 5.79 -11.43 0.32
N THR A 114 5.14 -12.60 0.34
CA THR A 114 5.28 -13.64 -0.68
C THR A 114 4.06 -13.67 -1.61
N THR A 115 4.16 -14.39 -2.73
CA THR A 115 3.01 -14.68 -3.59
C THR A 115 1.95 -15.52 -2.87
N ASP A 116 2.36 -16.36 -1.91
CA ASP A 116 1.43 -17.18 -1.11
C ASP A 116 0.63 -16.31 -0.14
N ASP A 117 1.25 -15.28 0.47
CA ASP A 117 0.52 -14.29 1.29
C ASP A 117 -0.56 -13.59 0.46
N VAL A 118 -0.21 -13.19 -0.76
CA VAL A 118 -1.17 -12.56 -1.69
C VAL A 118 -2.30 -13.51 -2.06
N ASN A 119 -1.99 -14.77 -2.37
CA ASN A 119 -3.01 -15.77 -2.70
C ASN A 119 -3.96 -16.00 -1.53
N GLN A 120 -3.44 -16.18 -0.30
CA GLN A 120 -4.25 -16.31 0.90
C GLN A 120 -5.19 -15.11 1.12
N ALA A 121 -4.67 -13.89 0.90
CA ALA A 121 -5.48 -12.68 1.03
C ALA A 121 -6.59 -12.61 -0.02
N LEU A 122 -6.31 -13.01 -1.26
CA LEU A 122 -7.29 -13.03 -2.34
C LEU A 122 -8.35 -14.13 -2.16
N ASP A 123 -7.96 -15.32 -1.70
CA ASP A 123 -8.89 -16.40 -1.40
C ASP A 123 -9.84 -16.00 -0.27
N ALA A 124 -9.30 -15.45 0.82
CA ALA A 124 -10.12 -14.96 1.92
C ALA A 124 -11.04 -13.81 1.52
N LEU A 125 -10.58 -12.90 0.64
CA LEU A 125 -11.40 -11.80 0.13
C LEU A 125 -12.57 -12.33 -0.73
N ALA A 126 -12.30 -13.28 -1.62
CA ALA A 126 -13.35 -13.90 -2.44
C ALA A 126 -14.41 -14.57 -1.57
N ASP A 127 -14.00 -15.39 -0.59
CA ASP A 127 -14.91 -16.04 0.36
C ASP A 127 -15.77 -15.04 1.15
N VAL A 128 -15.16 -13.93 1.62
CA VAL A 128 -15.89 -12.88 2.35
C VAL A 128 -16.92 -12.21 1.47
N MET A 129 -16.57 -11.92 0.22
CA MET A 129 -17.48 -11.27 -0.73
C MET A 129 -18.60 -12.19 -1.21
N GLU A 130 -18.37 -13.50 -1.35
CA GLU A 130 -19.41 -14.48 -1.67
C GLU A 130 -20.38 -14.71 -0.49
N SER A 131 -19.89 -14.55 0.74
CA SER A 131 -20.67 -14.74 1.97
C SER A 131 -21.44 -13.50 2.39
N ALA A 132 -21.18 -12.34 1.79
CA ALA A 132 -21.88 -11.10 2.06
C ALA A 132 -23.29 -11.16 1.44
N PRO A 133 -24.36 -10.82 2.22
CA PRO A 133 -25.74 -10.90 1.77
C PRO A 133 -26.08 -9.87 0.68
#